data_5baa3b28cc904cce68601cc27d08859d
#
_entry.id   5baa3b28cc904cce68601cc27d08859d
#
_cell.length_a   1.000
_cell.length_b   1.000
_cell.length_c   1.000
_cell.angle_alpha   90.00
_cell.angle_beta   90.00
_cell.angle_gamma   90.00
#
_symmetry.space_group_name_H-M   'P 1'
#
loop_
_entity.id
_entity.type
_entity.pdbx_description
1 polymer ?
#
loop_
_entity_poly.entity_id
_entity_poly.type
_entity_poly.pdbx_seq_one_letter_code
_entity_poly.pdbx_strand_id
1 'polypeptide(L)'
;MTMIKITVYSLAAMLGLFSSPLLAEGGAYQIELTVFSQSMPNTEVFEQATQSTQWPPDLTELSAYKKPEVTTLDDSYAALSKNLIYQPILHVAWVQPVGEGGLNAPVHIQSADGKLNGYVQMQQGQGLQMTVDLELSSNSSDGSGKGVVYRLNEKRPIKLNEVYYLDHPKFGVVAKISPL
;
A
#
# COMPACT_ATOMS: atom_id res chain seq x y z
N MET A 1 -49.05 -32.09 -52.68
CA MET A 1 -47.78 -32.60 -52.21
C MET A 1 -46.90 -31.37 -51.92
N THR A 2 -47.13 -30.74 -50.76
CA THR A 2 -46.53 -29.49 -50.42
C THR A 2 -46.61 -29.35 -48.89
N MET A 3 -45.60 -29.69 -48.18
CA MET A 3 -45.35 -29.34 -46.79
C MET A 3 -43.95 -29.86 -46.42
N ILE A 4 -43.19 -29.05 -45.83
CA ILE A 4 -41.89 -29.20 -45.12
C ILE A 4 -40.88 -28.20 -45.67
N LYS A 5 -41.02 -26.94 -45.27
CA LYS A 5 -39.92 -25.96 -45.32
C LYS A 5 -40.07 -24.80 -44.31
N ILE A 6 -40.62 -24.99 -43.12
CA ILE A 6 -40.78 -23.92 -42.10
C ILE A 6 -40.35 -24.41 -40.71
N THR A 7 -39.23 -25.03 -40.54
CA THR A 7 -38.85 -25.41 -39.17
C THR A 7 -37.34 -25.25 -38.86
N VAL A 8 -36.56 -24.54 -39.68
CA VAL A 8 -35.10 -24.43 -39.46
C VAL A 8 -34.64 -23.03 -39.01
N TYR A 9 -35.51 -22.03 -39.01
CA TYR A 9 -35.10 -20.66 -38.64
C TYR A 9 -35.37 -20.22 -37.18
N SER A 10 -35.95 -21.07 -36.33
CA SER A 10 -36.28 -20.72 -34.95
C SER A 10 -35.25 -21.13 -33.90
N LEU A 11 -34.17 -21.82 -34.26
CA LEU A 11 -33.20 -22.31 -33.28
C LEU A 11 -31.88 -21.49 -33.23
N ALA A 12 -31.71 -20.52 -34.12
CA ALA A 12 -30.50 -19.71 -34.18
C ALA A 12 -30.60 -18.37 -33.39
N ALA A 13 -31.80 -18.02 -32.88
CA ALA A 13 -32.02 -16.73 -32.24
C ALA A 13 -31.92 -16.74 -30.71
N MET A 14 -31.57 -17.86 -30.06
CA MET A 14 -31.59 -17.98 -28.60
C MET A 14 -30.19 -18.14 -27.93
N LEU A 15 -29.10 -18.00 -28.67
CA LEU A 15 -27.75 -18.07 -28.12
C LEU A 15 -27.03 -16.71 -27.95
N GLY A 16 -27.77 -15.60 -28.07
CA GLY A 16 -27.16 -14.26 -28.12
C GLY A 16 -27.32 -13.37 -26.89
N LEU A 17 -27.83 -13.84 -25.75
CA LEU A 17 -28.22 -12.93 -24.64
C LEU A 17 -27.59 -13.23 -23.26
N PHE A 18 -26.54 -14.00 -23.18
CA PHE A 18 -25.76 -14.12 -21.92
C PHE A 18 -24.34 -13.57 -22.05
N SER A 19 -24.22 -12.40 -22.68
CA SER A 19 -23.08 -11.55 -22.37
C SER A 19 -23.42 -10.80 -21.09
N SER A 20 -23.34 -11.46 -19.95
CA SER A 20 -23.24 -10.74 -18.68
C SER A 20 -22.00 -9.85 -18.83
N PRO A 21 -22.10 -8.53 -18.67
CA PRO A 21 -20.92 -7.74 -18.48
C PRO A 21 -20.25 -8.33 -17.24
N LEU A 22 -19.07 -8.92 -17.41
CA LEU A 22 -18.16 -9.16 -16.32
C LEU A 22 -17.81 -7.75 -15.81
N LEU A 23 -18.60 -7.23 -14.90
CA LEU A 23 -18.20 -6.10 -14.09
C LEU A 23 -16.96 -6.63 -13.38
N ALA A 24 -15.82 -6.15 -13.80
CA ALA A 24 -14.61 -6.36 -13.06
C ALA A 24 -14.85 -5.77 -11.67
N GLU A 25 -15.18 -6.63 -10.74
CA GLU A 25 -15.31 -6.24 -9.33
C GLU A 25 -13.94 -5.76 -8.90
N GLY A 26 -13.82 -4.47 -8.63
CA GLY A 26 -12.65 -3.92 -7.99
C GLY A 26 -12.37 -4.76 -6.75
N GLY A 27 -11.20 -5.43 -6.71
CA GLY A 27 -10.87 -6.34 -5.63
C GLY A 27 -10.72 -5.57 -4.31
N ALA A 28 -11.12 -6.19 -3.22
CA ALA A 28 -10.71 -5.74 -1.89
C ALA A 28 -9.37 -6.39 -1.55
N TYR A 29 -8.46 -5.60 -1.02
CA TYR A 29 -7.13 -6.06 -0.66
C TYR A 29 -6.85 -5.80 0.81
N GLN A 30 -6.20 -6.76 1.45
CA GLN A 30 -5.55 -6.55 2.72
C GLN A 30 -4.16 -5.97 2.44
N ILE A 31 -3.87 -4.83 3.03
CA ILE A 31 -2.58 -4.17 2.97
C ILE A 31 -1.97 -4.24 4.37
N GLU A 32 -0.74 -4.76 4.45
CA GLU A 32 0.02 -4.85 5.69
C GLU A 32 1.31 -4.05 5.56
N LEU A 33 1.65 -3.32 6.60
CA LEU A 33 2.82 -2.46 6.65
C LEU A 33 3.52 -2.61 7.99
N THR A 34 4.83 -2.86 7.95
CA THR A 34 5.73 -2.77 9.10
C THR A 34 6.79 -1.74 8.80
N VAL A 35 6.86 -0.68 9.62
CA VAL A 35 7.89 0.35 9.53
C VAL A 35 8.84 0.19 10.71
N PHE A 36 10.15 0.26 10.45
CA PHE A 36 11.17 0.12 11.47
C PHE A 36 12.32 1.11 11.25
N SER A 37 12.89 1.61 12.33
CA SER A 37 14.14 2.37 12.28
C SER A 37 15.34 1.44 12.19
N GLN A 38 16.44 1.94 11.62
CA GLN A 38 17.71 1.21 11.59
C GLN A 38 18.84 2.08 12.13
N SER A 39 19.59 1.50 13.08
CA SER A 39 20.70 2.15 13.77
C SER A 39 22.03 1.72 13.16
N MET A 40 22.16 1.71 11.82
CA MET A 40 23.42 1.41 11.18
C MET A 40 24.33 2.63 11.15
N PRO A 41 25.66 2.45 11.38
CA PRO A 41 26.63 3.49 11.12
C PRO A 41 26.52 3.90 9.66
N ASN A 42 26.34 5.17 9.44
CA ASN A 42 26.10 5.69 8.11
C ASN A 42 27.21 6.64 7.71
N THR A 43 27.95 6.26 6.68
CA THR A 43 28.99 7.07 6.05
C THR A 43 28.49 7.89 4.87
N GLU A 44 27.23 7.70 4.47
CA GLU A 44 26.63 8.41 3.34
C GLU A 44 25.99 9.72 3.79
N VAL A 45 26.23 10.76 3.02
CA VAL A 45 25.58 12.06 3.18
C VAL A 45 24.23 11.98 2.47
N PHE A 46 23.13 12.04 3.23
CA PHE A 46 21.79 12.07 2.67
C PHE A 46 21.28 13.48 2.51
N GLU A 47 20.45 13.71 1.51
CA GLU A 47 19.63 14.92 1.48
C GLU A 47 18.67 14.89 2.68
N GLN A 48 18.92 15.82 3.59
CA GLN A 48 18.04 16.03 4.73
C GLN A 48 16.99 17.07 4.34
N ALA A 49 15.73 16.69 4.42
CA ALA A 49 14.66 17.66 4.28
C ALA A 49 14.68 18.59 5.51
N THR A 50 14.89 19.88 5.27
CA THR A 50 14.87 20.90 6.33
C THR A 50 13.45 21.36 6.69
N GLN A 51 12.46 20.92 5.93
CA GLN A 51 11.04 21.24 6.13
C GLN A 51 10.20 19.99 5.91
N SER A 52 9.17 19.80 6.74
CA SER A 52 8.17 18.74 6.53
C SER A 52 7.45 18.95 5.20
N THR A 53 7.17 17.86 4.51
CA THR A 53 6.44 17.87 3.25
C THR A 53 4.98 18.24 3.48
N GLN A 54 4.40 18.99 2.53
CA GLN A 54 2.95 19.14 2.48
C GLN A 54 2.34 17.89 1.87
N TRP A 55 1.53 17.19 2.65
CA TRP A 55 0.82 16.00 2.22
C TRP A 55 -0.40 16.37 1.36
N PRO A 56 -0.90 15.41 0.53
CA PRO A 56 -2.18 15.58 -0.16
C PRO A 56 -3.30 15.98 0.82
N PRO A 57 -4.20 16.90 0.43
CA PRO A 57 -5.25 17.38 1.34
C PRO A 57 -6.38 16.34 1.58
N ASP A 58 -6.43 15.30 0.76
CA ASP A 58 -7.45 14.24 0.76
C ASP A 58 -6.99 12.94 1.44
N LEU A 59 -6.08 13.05 2.42
CA LEU A 59 -5.66 11.90 3.22
C LEU A 59 -6.86 11.28 3.94
N THR A 60 -6.98 9.96 3.82
CA THR A 60 -7.97 9.18 4.56
C THR A 60 -7.32 8.55 5.78
N GLU A 61 -7.91 8.75 6.95
CA GLU A 61 -7.40 8.14 8.17
C GLU A 61 -7.50 6.62 8.15
N LEU A 62 -6.48 5.95 8.68
CA LEU A 62 -6.43 4.48 8.76
C LEU A 62 -7.66 3.91 9.49
N SER A 63 -8.21 4.64 10.45
CA SER A 63 -9.41 4.26 11.21
C SER A 63 -10.69 4.17 10.38
N ALA A 64 -10.72 4.75 9.17
CA ALA A 64 -11.83 4.64 8.24
C ALA A 64 -11.92 3.26 7.58
N TYR A 65 -10.87 2.46 7.68
CA TYR A 65 -10.80 1.14 7.07
C TYR A 65 -11.00 0.01 8.07
N LYS A 66 -11.57 -1.11 7.59
CA LYS A 66 -11.71 -2.31 8.39
C LYS A 66 -10.33 -2.92 8.67
N LYS A 67 -10.09 -3.33 9.91
CA LYS A 67 -8.93 -4.16 10.25
C LYS A 67 -9.16 -5.60 9.79
N PRO A 68 -8.15 -6.28 9.23
CA PRO A 68 -8.24 -7.70 8.94
C PRO A 68 -8.27 -8.53 10.24
N GLU A 69 -8.83 -9.72 10.16
CA GLU A 69 -8.87 -10.66 11.31
C GLU A 69 -7.53 -11.35 11.55
N VAL A 70 -6.75 -11.52 10.48
CA VAL A 70 -5.44 -12.19 10.52
C VAL A 70 -4.43 -11.35 9.75
N THR A 71 -3.24 -11.22 10.31
CA THR A 71 -2.08 -10.60 9.70
C THR A 71 -1.04 -11.65 9.32
N THR A 72 -0.18 -11.35 8.36
CA THR A 72 0.82 -12.29 7.82
C THR A 72 2.25 -11.79 7.97
N LEU A 73 2.45 -10.53 8.43
CA LEU A 73 3.76 -9.96 8.70
C LEU A 73 4.15 -9.99 10.20
N ASP A 74 3.36 -10.65 11.05
CA ASP A 74 3.62 -10.74 12.49
C ASP A 74 4.98 -11.38 12.82
N ASP A 75 5.37 -12.43 12.09
CA ASP A 75 6.67 -13.07 12.25
C ASP A 75 7.82 -12.13 11.85
N SER A 76 7.63 -11.34 10.79
CA SER A 76 8.60 -10.34 10.35
C SER A 76 8.74 -9.23 11.40
N TYR A 77 7.62 -8.76 11.94
CA TYR A 77 7.60 -7.78 13.03
C TYR A 77 8.30 -8.33 14.28
N ALA A 78 8.02 -9.57 14.67
CA ALA A 78 8.64 -10.23 15.82
C ALA A 78 10.16 -10.43 15.62
N ALA A 79 10.60 -10.74 14.39
CA ALA A 79 12.01 -10.87 14.06
C ALA A 79 12.76 -9.52 14.17
N LEU A 80 12.15 -8.45 13.64
CA LEU A 80 12.70 -7.09 13.76
C LEU A 80 12.78 -6.65 15.22
N SER A 81 11.76 -6.96 16.04
CA SER A 81 11.71 -6.59 17.47
C SER A 81 12.80 -7.24 18.32
N LYS A 82 13.37 -8.36 17.88
CA LYS A 82 14.46 -9.06 18.54
C LYS A 82 15.85 -8.57 18.11
N ASN A 83 15.93 -7.75 17.09
CA ASN A 83 17.17 -7.26 16.52
C ASN A 83 17.60 -5.96 17.21
N LEU A 84 18.90 -5.81 17.50
CA LEU A 84 19.42 -4.61 18.14
C LEU A 84 19.59 -3.43 17.16
N ILE A 85 19.68 -3.71 15.86
CA ILE A 85 19.89 -2.72 14.81
C ILE A 85 18.55 -2.17 14.31
N TYR A 86 17.54 -3.05 14.23
CA TYR A 86 16.22 -2.71 13.72
C TYR A 86 15.22 -2.57 14.87
N GLN A 87 14.52 -1.45 14.91
CA GLN A 87 13.50 -1.23 15.93
C GLN A 87 12.15 -0.90 15.26
N PRO A 88 11.14 -1.76 15.43
CA PRO A 88 9.82 -1.48 14.90
C PRO A 88 9.26 -0.16 15.43
N ILE A 89 8.72 0.64 14.53
CA ILE A 89 8.03 1.91 14.82
C ILE A 89 6.53 1.72 14.74
N LEU A 90 6.09 1.00 13.70
CA LEU A 90 4.68 0.83 13.38
C LEU A 90 4.44 -0.54 12.73
N HIS A 91 3.36 -1.23 13.14
CA HIS A 91 2.82 -2.40 12.45
C HIS A 91 1.32 -2.22 12.30
N VAL A 92 0.85 -2.11 11.06
CA VAL A 92 -0.57 -1.88 10.76
C VAL A 92 -1.03 -2.71 9.60
N ALA A 93 -2.33 -3.04 9.61
CA ALA A 93 -2.99 -3.70 8.52
C ALA A 93 -4.41 -3.17 8.35
N TRP A 94 -4.86 -3.05 7.09
CA TRP A 94 -6.21 -2.60 6.77
C TRP A 94 -6.73 -3.26 5.50
N VAL A 95 -8.05 -3.24 5.35
CA VAL A 95 -8.74 -3.73 4.16
C VAL A 95 -9.23 -2.55 3.35
N GLN A 96 -8.79 -2.46 2.09
CA GLN A 96 -9.11 -1.36 1.20
C GLN A 96 -9.65 -1.89 -0.14
N PRO A 97 -10.81 -1.41 -0.62
CA PRO A 97 -11.22 -1.64 -2.00
C PRO A 97 -10.32 -0.83 -2.95
N VAL A 98 -9.87 -1.45 -4.02
CA VAL A 98 -9.12 -0.77 -5.08
C VAL A 98 -9.93 -0.90 -6.37
N GLY A 99 -10.54 0.21 -6.80
CA GLY A 99 -11.35 0.25 -8.01
C GLY A 99 -10.52 0.22 -9.28
N GLU A 100 -11.08 -0.31 -10.35
CA GLU A 100 -10.44 -0.30 -11.67
C GLU A 100 -10.25 1.13 -12.20
N GLY A 101 -9.06 1.39 -12.74
CA GLY A 101 -8.73 2.65 -13.43
C GLY A 101 -8.63 3.87 -12.51
N GLY A 102 -8.67 3.68 -11.18
CA GLY A 102 -8.68 4.74 -10.19
C GLY A 102 -7.42 4.85 -9.34
N LEU A 103 -7.08 6.08 -9.00
CA LEU A 103 -6.20 6.41 -7.91
C LEU A 103 -7.06 6.41 -6.65
N ASN A 104 -6.76 5.53 -5.69
CA ASN A 104 -7.45 5.55 -4.42
C ASN A 104 -6.95 6.71 -3.56
N ALA A 105 -7.81 7.18 -2.66
CA ALA A 105 -7.39 8.16 -1.67
C ALA A 105 -6.17 7.65 -0.89
N PRO A 106 -5.16 8.49 -0.67
CA PRO A 106 -3.99 8.12 0.11
C PRO A 106 -4.39 7.88 1.57
N VAL A 107 -3.88 6.80 2.15
CA VAL A 107 -4.14 6.40 3.53
C VAL A 107 -3.08 7.00 4.44
N HIS A 108 -3.50 7.79 5.42
CA HIS A 108 -2.62 8.43 6.39
C HIS A 108 -1.97 7.38 7.29
N ILE A 109 -0.66 7.42 7.37
CA ILE A 109 0.18 6.55 8.21
C ILE A 109 0.95 7.41 9.19
N GLN A 110 0.69 7.20 10.48
CA GLN A 110 1.34 7.95 11.54
C GLN A 110 1.65 7.03 12.73
N SER A 111 2.84 7.21 13.33
CA SER A 111 3.18 6.58 14.61
C SER A 111 2.51 7.29 15.79
N ALA A 112 2.34 6.58 16.90
CA ALA A 112 1.69 7.13 18.10
C ALA A 112 2.43 8.34 18.69
N ASP A 113 3.75 8.43 18.52
CA ASP A 113 4.57 9.56 18.95
C ASP A 113 4.66 10.70 17.91
N GLY A 114 4.03 10.53 16.75
CA GLY A 114 3.99 11.49 15.65
C GLY A 114 5.32 11.66 14.90
N LYS A 115 6.35 10.88 15.21
CA LYS A 115 7.65 11.00 14.52
C LYS A 115 7.62 10.44 13.12
N LEU A 116 6.90 9.33 12.90
CA LEU A 116 6.62 8.81 11.58
C LEU A 116 5.31 9.43 11.10
N ASN A 117 5.31 10.01 9.91
CA ASN A 117 4.14 10.62 9.30
C ASN A 117 4.21 10.52 7.78
N GLY A 118 3.07 10.38 7.11
CA GLY A 118 2.97 10.33 5.65
C GLY A 118 1.79 9.51 5.17
N TYR A 119 1.93 8.86 4.00
CA TYR A 119 0.83 8.09 3.43
C TYR A 119 1.28 6.88 2.62
N VAL A 120 0.34 5.96 2.45
CA VAL A 120 0.39 4.87 1.47
C VAL A 120 -0.79 5.01 0.52
N GLN A 121 -0.54 4.87 -0.79
CA GLN A 121 -1.58 5.00 -1.81
C GLN A 121 -1.52 3.83 -2.79
N MET A 122 -2.68 3.23 -3.03
CA MET A 122 -2.85 2.16 -4.01
C MET A 122 -3.45 2.72 -5.30
N GLN A 123 -2.96 2.22 -6.44
CA GLN A 123 -3.46 2.58 -7.76
C GLN A 123 -3.62 1.33 -8.61
N GLN A 124 -4.79 1.16 -9.20
CA GLN A 124 -5.05 0.13 -10.22
C GLN A 124 -5.00 0.78 -11.60
N GLY A 125 -4.12 0.27 -12.46
CA GLY A 125 -3.99 0.65 -13.86
C GLY A 125 -3.73 -0.58 -14.72
N GLN A 126 -2.67 -0.61 -15.51
CA GLN A 126 -2.20 -1.83 -16.20
C GLN A 126 -1.70 -2.92 -15.23
N GLY A 127 -1.73 -2.64 -13.94
CA GLY A 127 -1.36 -3.49 -12.82
C GLY A 127 -1.51 -2.71 -11.52
N LEU A 128 -1.42 -3.42 -10.40
CA LEU A 128 -1.49 -2.81 -9.08
C LEU A 128 -0.17 -2.10 -8.78
N GLN A 129 -0.25 -0.86 -8.32
CA GLN A 129 0.90 -0.05 -7.90
C GLN A 129 0.68 0.46 -6.48
N MET A 130 1.76 0.55 -5.72
CA MET A 130 1.78 1.13 -4.38
C MET A 130 2.76 2.31 -4.36
N THR A 131 2.31 3.43 -3.84
CA THR A 131 3.16 4.56 -3.48
C THR A 131 3.27 4.61 -1.96
N VAL A 132 4.49 4.69 -1.45
CA VAL A 132 4.81 4.91 -0.04
C VAL A 132 5.56 6.23 0.06
N ASP A 133 5.04 7.17 0.80
CA ASP A 133 5.66 8.47 1.04
C ASP A 133 5.60 8.78 2.54
N LEU A 134 6.70 8.51 3.23
CA LEU A 134 6.81 8.58 4.68
C LEU A 134 7.99 9.43 5.10
N GLU A 135 7.80 10.21 6.16
CA GLU A 135 8.83 10.97 6.84
C GLU A 135 9.04 10.45 8.26
N LEU A 136 10.29 10.28 8.64
CA LEU A 136 10.70 9.97 10.01
C LEU A 136 11.50 11.14 10.59
N SER A 137 10.94 11.77 11.60
CA SER A 137 11.61 12.85 12.35
C SER A 137 12.57 12.26 13.37
N SER A 138 13.81 12.74 13.37
CA SER A 138 14.81 12.38 14.35
C SER A 138 14.88 13.43 15.48
N ASN A 139 15.17 12.97 16.70
CA ASN A 139 15.50 13.88 17.81
C ASN A 139 16.94 14.47 17.70
N SER A 140 17.72 13.98 16.73
CA SER A 140 19.05 14.51 16.48
C SER A 140 18.93 15.86 15.78
N SER A 141 19.51 16.91 16.36
CA SER A 141 19.64 18.19 15.67
C SER A 141 20.87 18.16 14.77
N ASP A 142 20.80 18.81 13.63
CA ASP A 142 21.89 18.99 12.66
C ASP A 142 22.92 20.05 13.12
N GLY A 143 23.13 20.26 14.38
CA GLY A 143 23.97 21.36 14.92
C GLY A 143 23.34 22.76 14.82
N SER A 144 22.25 22.92 14.05
CA SER A 144 21.45 24.15 13.98
C SER A 144 20.33 24.19 15.02
N GLY A 145 20.14 23.11 15.77
CA GLY A 145 19.04 22.94 16.73
C GLY A 145 17.71 22.54 16.08
N LYS A 146 17.66 22.34 14.77
CA LYS A 146 16.48 21.84 14.06
C LYS A 146 16.50 20.32 13.99
N GLY A 147 15.35 19.69 14.17
CA GLY A 147 15.19 18.25 13.98
C GLY A 147 15.46 17.86 12.54
N VAL A 148 16.09 16.71 12.35
CA VAL A 148 16.35 16.13 11.03
C VAL A 148 15.16 15.29 10.61
N VAL A 149 14.71 15.44 9.38
CA VAL A 149 13.62 14.64 8.78
C VAL A 149 14.21 13.77 7.67
N TYR A 150 13.96 12.48 7.76
CA TYR A 150 14.31 11.48 6.74
C TYR A 150 13.07 11.12 5.95
N ARG A 151 13.15 11.07 4.62
CA ARG A 151 12.01 10.78 3.76
C ARG A 151 12.26 9.59 2.86
N LEU A 152 11.31 8.67 2.84
CA LEU A 152 11.21 7.57 1.89
C LEU A 152 10.01 7.85 0.99
N ASN A 153 10.27 8.13 -0.29
CA ASN A 153 9.24 8.31 -1.32
C ASN A 153 9.51 7.34 -2.45
N GLU A 154 8.67 6.33 -2.55
CA GLU A 154 8.87 5.28 -3.54
C GLU A 154 7.54 4.79 -4.12
N LYS A 155 7.52 4.58 -5.44
CA LYS A 155 6.39 4.00 -6.18
C LYS A 155 6.84 2.70 -6.82
N ARG A 156 6.09 1.61 -6.57
CA ARG A 156 6.40 0.26 -7.08
C ARG A 156 5.19 -0.44 -7.69
N PRO A 157 5.40 -1.21 -8.79
CA PRO A 157 4.44 -2.21 -9.20
C PRO A 157 4.39 -3.33 -8.16
N ILE A 158 3.17 -3.82 -7.88
CA ILE A 158 2.90 -4.81 -6.84
C ILE A 158 2.34 -6.08 -7.48
N LYS A 159 2.88 -7.23 -7.09
CA LYS A 159 2.26 -8.54 -7.26
C LYS A 159 1.66 -8.98 -5.93
N LEU A 160 0.47 -9.56 -6.01
CA LEU A 160 -0.24 -10.00 -4.81
C LEU A 160 0.52 -11.13 -4.10
N ASN A 161 0.41 -11.14 -2.78
CA ASN A 161 1.06 -12.10 -1.86
C ASN A 161 2.60 -12.06 -1.84
N GLU A 162 3.24 -11.13 -2.54
CA GLU A 162 4.68 -10.90 -2.42
C GLU A 162 4.96 -9.89 -1.29
N VAL A 163 6.12 -10.06 -0.65
CA VAL A 163 6.61 -9.15 0.38
C VAL A 163 7.58 -8.16 -0.29
N TYR A 164 7.37 -6.89 -0.04
CA TYR A 164 8.17 -5.79 -0.56
C TYR A 164 8.96 -5.14 0.56
N TYR A 165 10.21 -4.89 0.28
CA TYR A 165 11.09 -4.11 1.14
C TYR A 165 11.43 -2.79 0.43
N LEU A 166 11.16 -1.67 1.12
CA LEU A 166 11.51 -0.33 0.70
C LEU A 166 12.52 0.20 1.71
N ASP A 167 13.62 0.72 1.23
CA ASP A 167 14.77 1.06 2.06
C ASP A 167 15.12 2.54 2.04
N HIS A 168 15.37 3.04 3.22
CA HIS A 168 16.04 4.31 3.46
C HIS A 168 17.10 4.07 4.55
N PRO A 169 18.29 4.68 4.50
CA PRO A 169 19.37 4.41 5.46
C PRO A 169 19.06 4.58 6.95
N LYS A 170 17.96 5.23 7.30
CA LYS A 170 17.55 5.45 8.69
C LYS A 170 16.29 4.69 9.09
N PHE A 171 15.51 4.22 8.11
CA PHE A 171 14.33 3.40 8.38
C PHE A 171 13.95 2.59 7.14
N GLY A 172 13.19 1.55 7.34
CA GLY A 172 12.70 0.72 6.25
C GLY A 172 11.22 0.40 6.41
N VAL A 173 10.64 -0.06 5.31
CA VAL A 173 9.24 -0.47 5.23
C VAL A 173 9.17 -1.88 4.65
N VAL A 174 8.51 -2.79 5.35
CA VAL A 174 8.07 -4.07 4.82
C VAL A 174 6.58 -3.96 4.52
N ALA A 175 6.19 -4.25 3.29
CA ALA A 175 4.80 -4.19 2.85
C ALA A 175 4.38 -5.49 2.19
N LYS A 176 3.12 -5.88 2.38
CA LYS A 176 2.49 -7.01 1.70
C LYS A 176 1.05 -6.67 1.36
N ILE A 177 0.65 -7.03 0.13
CA ILE A 177 -0.71 -6.85 -0.35
C ILE A 177 -1.28 -8.22 -0.72
N SER A 178 -2.40 -8.58 -0.12
CA SER A 178 -3.07 -9.86 -0.34
C SER A 178 -4.51 -9.64 -0.81
N PRO A 179 -5.04 -10.45 -1.74
CA PRO A 179 -6.45 -10.39 -2.08
C PRO A 179 -7.29 -10.93 -0.92
N LEU A 180 -8.52 -10.47 -0.82
CA LEU A 180 -9.53 -10.99 0.12
C LEU A 180 -10.43 -12.00 -0.57
#